data_3fa05a638b848d08f37542b316d3d741
#
_entry.id   3fa05a638b848d08f37542b316d3d741
#
_cell.length_a   1.000
_cell.length_b   1.000
_cell.length_c   1.000
_cell.angle_alpha   90.00
_cell.angle_beta   90.00
_cell.angle_gamma   90.00
#
_symmetry.space_group_name_H-M   'P 1'
#
loop_
_entity.id
_entity.type
_entity.pdbx_description
1 polymer ?
#
loop_
_entity_poly.entity_id
_entity_poly.type
_entity_poly.pdbx_seq_one_letter_code
_entity_poly.pdbx_strand_id
1 'polypeptide(L)'
;MNAKRGIIVLGLLSAASMPTWAQQIKGVVIDQKSKETLIGAVITVDGTNVKAITNIDGNFQIDGLKKDKTYTLYINYVGYKTQKIDGVQAKDADQVIALQPDEQQLKEVTVTAVERRNTDAAMIQVAKNSPVIVSNVSAQEISRTQDTNAGEVIRRVPGVSLIDDKFVMVRGLSQRYNNVWVNGGAVPSSEADSRAFSFDIIPSSQIDNLTIVKSPSAEYPADYSGGFIIVNTKEIPAENSFNIAVGGNWNTSSAFQNFSYSKGSATDFLGFDNGLRNLNGGIHADLNQQLDANGKPVGDYATSLLGNGLNNDWFVKNKKPLGDLKLAASLNQRWMLGGRTLGMLAALNYTNEYRTYKNMENNLYGIYDAANDKPNYLRHSVDNQYNNNVRLGAMLNFTFLSKDGNHKYQLK
;
A
#
# COMPACT_ATOMS: atom_id res chain seq x y z
N MET A 1 0.59 -31.68 40.69
CA MET A 1 -0.67 -32.16 40.07
C MET A 1 -1.16 -31.08 39.09
N ASN A 2 -1.43 -31.41 37.85
CA ASN A 2 -1.95 -30.61 36.73
C ASN A 2 -0.95 -30.05 35.70
N ALA A 3 -0.28 -30.98 35.03
CA ALA A 3 0.47 -30.71 33.79
C ALA A 3 -0.11 -31.48 32.57
N LYS A 4 -1.45 -31.67 32.50
CA LYS A 4 -2.09 -32.48 31.44
C LYS A 4 -3.17 -31.75 30.61
N ARG A 5 -3.33 -30.44 30.72
CA ARG A 5 -4.39 -29.73 29.98
C ARG A 5 -3.86 -28.80 28.82
N GLY A 6 -2.55 -28.75 28.61
CA GLY A 6 -1.95 -27.86 27.58
C GLY A 6 -1.67 -28.48 26.21
N ILE A 7 -1.78 -29.79 26.04
CA ILE A 7 -1.32 -30.48 24.82
C ILE A 7 -2.45 -30.78 23.82
N ILE A 8 -3.71 -30.65 24.22
CA ILE A 8 -4.86 -31.02 23.34
C ILE A 8 -5.27 -29.90 22.37
N VAL A 9 -4.89 -28.65 22.61
CA VAL A 9 -5.29 -27.51 21.73
C VAL A 9 -4.34 -27.35 20.54
N LEU A 10 -3.10 -27.81 20.61
CA LEU A 10 -2.14 -27.70 19.48
C LEU A 10 -2.28 -28.82 18.44
N GLY A 11 -2.98 -29.91 18.77
CA GLY A 11 -3.18 -31.06 17.88
C GLY A 11 -4.34 -30.94 16.89
N LEU A 12 -5.23 -29.96 17.07
CA LEU A 12 -6.43 -29.80 16.23
C LEU A 12 -6.26 -28.78 15.06
N LEU A 13 -5.16 -28.03 15.02
CA LEU A 13 -4.88 -27.13 13.88
C LEU A 13 -4.05 -27.78 12.75
N SER A 14 -3.54 -28.99 12.93
CA SER A 14 -2.72 -29.67 11.90
C SER A 14 -3.48 -30.62 10.98
N ALA A 15 -4.80 -30.75 11.13
CA ALA A 15 -5.61 -31.72 10.36
C ALA A 15 -6.41 -31.11 9.19
N ALA A 16 -6.20 -29.85 8.82
CA ALA A 16 -6.98 -29.18 7.77
C ALA A 16 -6.21 -28.78 6.51
N SER A 17 -5.01 -29.32 6.28
CA SER A 17 -4.35 -29.21 4.97
C SER A 17 -4.49 -30.51 4.18
N MET A 18 -5.71 -30.83 3.75
CA MET A 18 -5.86 -31.73 2.61
C MET A 18 -5.37 -30.96 1.37
N PRO A 19 -4.40 -31.50 0.61
CA PRO A 19 -4.10 -30.95 -0.70
C PRO A 19 -5.34 -31.19 -1.57
N THR A 20 -6.16 -30.18 -1.77
CA THR A 20 -7.11 -30.16 -2.88
C THR A 20 -6.26 -30.12 -4.14
N TRP A 21 -6.19 -31.23 -4.83
CA TRP A 21 -5.62 -31.28 -6.17
C TRP A 21 -6.54 -30.46 -7.05
N ALA A 22 -6.28 -29.16 -7.12
CA ALA A 22 -6.95 -28.27 -8.05
C ALA A 22 -6.54 -28.71 -9.46
N GLN A 23 -7.48 -29.31 -10.20
CA GLN A 23 -7.24 -29.62 -11.57
C GLN A 23 -7.22 -28.33 -12.40
N GLN A 24 -6.28 -28.23 -13.29
CA GLN A 24 -5.99 -27.05 -14.08
C GLN A 24 -6.03 -27.39 -15.57
N ILE A 25 -6.45 -26.40 -16.35
CA ILE A 25 -6.28 -26.40 -17.81
C ILE A 25 -5.13 -25.45 -18.10
N LYS A 26 -4.15 -25.92 -18.87
CA LYS A 26 -3.00 -25.10 -19.29
C LYS A 26 -2.93 -25.07 -20.80
N GLY A 27 -2.28 -24.05 -21.34
CA GLY A 27 -2.02 -23.96 -22.77
C GLY A 27 -1.31 -22.68 -23.15
N VAL A 28 -1.05 -22.55 -24.45
CA VAL A 28 -0.45 -21.38 -25.09
C VAL A 28 -1.37 -20.87 -26.18
N VAL A 29 -1.51 -19.56 -26.27
CA VAL A 29 -2.25 -18.89 -27.34
C VAL A 29 -1.26 -18.29 -28.35
N ILE A 30 -1.40 -18.61 -29.61
CA ILE A 30 -0.51 -18.15 -30.68
C ILE A 30 -1.30 -17.56 -31.85
N ASP A 31 -0.67 -16.72 -32.63
CA ASP A 31 -1.17 -16.30 -33.94
C ASP A 31 -1.12 -17.45 -34.93
N GLN A 32 -2.17 -17.66 -35.71
CA GLN A 32 -2.23 -18.76 -36.69
C GLN A 32 -1.24 -18.56 -37.83
N LYS A 33 -0.99 -17.31 -38.28
CA LYS A 33 -0.13 -16.99 -39.42
C LYS A 33 1.34 -16.87 -39.01
N SER A 34 1.63 -16.02 -38.02
CA SER A 34 3.02 -15.73 -37.60
C SER A 34 3.60 -16.75 -36.63
N LYS A 35 2.74 -17.58 -36.00
CA LYS A 35 3.11 -18.49 -34.89
C LYS A 35 3.69 -17.82 -33.66
N GLU A 36 3.61 -16.48 -33.58
CA GLU A 36 4.01 -15.72 -32.41
C GLU A 36 3.01 -15.88 -31.26
N THR A 37 3.50 -15.85 -30.03
CA THR A 37 2.67 -15.97 -28.84
C THR A 37 1.86 -14.70 -28.61
N LEU A 38 0.58 -14.85 -28.26
CA LEU A 38 -0.32 -13.73 -28.02
C LEU A 38 -0.43 -13.42 -26.53
N ILE A 39 0.14 -12.28 -26.13
CA ILE A 39 0.20 -11.80 -24.76
C ILE A 39 -1.10 -11.05 -24.42
N GLY A 40 -1.77 -11.41 -23.31
CA GLY A 40 -2.97 -10.72 -22.87
C GLY A 40 -4.26 -11.21 -23.51
N ALA A 41 -4.25 -12.36 -24.19
CA ALA A 41 -5.48 -13.01 -24.66
C ALA A 41 -6.31 -13.47 -23.45
N VAL A 42 -7.62 -13.22 -23.51
CA VAL A 42 -8.56 -13.53 -22.43
C VAL A 42 -9.25 -14.86 -22.73
N ILE A 43 -9.10 -15.82 -21.83
CA ILE A 43 -9.76 -17.12 -21.87
C ILE A 43 -10.90 -17.12 -20.84
N THR A 44 -12.11 -17.39 -21.27
CA THR A 44 -13.31 -17.48 -20.42
C THR A 44 -13.87 -18.90 -20.48
N VAL A 45 -14.21 -19.47 -19.34
CA VAL A 45 -14.84 -20.78 -19.23
C VAL A 45 -16.37 -20.59 -19.21
N ASP A 46 -17.05 -21.18 -20.19
CA ASP A 46 -18.51 -21.06 -20.33
C ASP A 46 -19.26 -21.59 -19.11
N GLY A 47 -20.32 -20.89 -18.73
CA GLY A 47 -21.14 -21.27 -17.56
C GLY A 47 -20.44 -21.12 -16.21
N THR A 48 -19.30 -20.42 -16.16
CA THR A 48 -18.56 -20.12 -14.92
C THR A 48 -18.07 -18.67 -14.91
N ASN A 49 -17.64 -18.19 -13.74
CA ASN A 49 -16.97 -16.88 -13.63
C ASN A 49 -15.44 -16.97 -13.76
N VAL A 50 -14.91 -18.13 -14.15
CA VAL A 50 -13.48 -18.38 -14.21
C VAL A 50 -12.92 -17.83 -15.53
N LYS A 51 -11.85 -17.02 -15.41
CA LYS A 51 -11.13 -16.42 -16.53
C LYS A 51 -9.63 -16.54 -16.32
N ALA A 52 -8.90 -16.66 -17.41
CA ALA A 52 -7.44 -16.58 -17.43
C ALA A 52 -7.00 -15.56 -18.48
N ILE A 53 -5.77 -15.06 -18.32
CA ILE A 53 -5.14 -14.16 -19.28
C ILE A 53 -3.76 -14.73 -19.59
N THR A 54 -3.36 -14.71 -20.86
CA THR A 54 -2.04 -15.20 -21.27
C THR A 54 -0.92 -14.29 -20.77
N ASN A 55 0.15 -14.91 -20.29
CA ASN A 55 1.37 -14.23 -19.83
C ASN A 55 2.25 -13.74 -21.01
N ILE A 56 3.47 -13.26 -20.72
CA ILE A 56 4.42 -12.76 -21.73
C ILE A 56 4.87 -13.83 -22.75
N ASP A 57 4.78 -15.10 -22.40
CA ASP A 57 5.08 -16.24 -23.28
C ASP A 57 3.83 -16.80 -23.95
N GLY A 58 2.68 -16.10 -23.83
CA GLY A 58 1.41 -16.57 -24.36
C GLY A 58 0.76 -17.73 -23.60
N ASN A 59 1.32 -18.14 -22.46
CA ASN A 59 0.81 -19.24 -21.67
C ASN A 59 -0.34 -18.78 -20.76
N PHE A 60 -1.34 -19.66 -20.60
CA PHE A 60 -2.42 -19.46 -19.63
C PHE A 60 -2.59 -20.69 -18.73
N GLN A 61 -3.17 -20.45 -17.56
CA GLN A 61 -3.53 -21.47 -16.59
C GLN A 61 -4.89 -21.14 -15.98
N ILE A 62 -5.77 -22.12 -15.92
CA ILE A 62 -7.11 -22.04 -15.35
C ILE A 62 -7.19 -23.04 -14.20
N ASP A 63 -7.35 -22.54 -12.98
CA ASP A 63 -7.43 -23.33 -11.76
C ASP A 63 -8.87 -23.43 -11.24
N GLY A 64 -9.12 -24.37 -10.32
CA GLY A 64 -10.39 -24.48 -9.60
C GLY A 64 -11.50 -25.20 -10.38
N LEU A 65 -11.16 -25.94 -11.41
CA LEU A 65 -12.11 -26.73 -12.19
C LEU A 65 -12.42 -28.08 -11.56
N LYS A 66 -13.64 -28.60 -11.79
CA LYS A 66 -14.05 -29.90 -11.27
C LYS A 66 -13.49 -31.02 -12.13
N LYS A 67 -13.08 -32.10 -11.47
CA LYS A 67 -12.61 -33.32 -12.10
C LYS A 67 -13.72 -33.95 -12.97
N ASP A 68 -13.33 -34.56 -14.07
CA ASP A 68 -14.19 -35.33 -14.99
C ASP A 68 -15.37 -34.54 -15.61
N LYS A 69 -15.27 -33.19 -15.65
CA LYS A 69 -16.20 -32.34 -16.35
C LYS A 69 -15.55 -31.75 -17.58
N THR A 70 -16.31 -31.70 -18.69
CA THR A 70 -15.91 -31.01 -19.90
C THR A 70 -16.33 -29.56 -19.87
N TYR A 71 -15.47 -28.69 -20.39
CA TYR A 71 -15.67 -27.25 -20.40
C TYR A 71 -15.57 -26.75 -21.84
N THR A 72 -16.28 -25.65 -22.09
CA THR A 72 -16.14 -24.85 -23.30
C THR A 72 -15.33 -23.60 -22.98
N LEU A 73 -14.29 -23.35 -23.73
CA LEU A 73 -13.45 -22.17 -23.62
C LEU A 73 -13.77 -21.16 -24.73
N TYR A 74 -13.91 -19.89 -24.37
CA TYR A 74 -13.95 -18.77 -25.30
C TYR A 74 -12.66 -17.99 -25.16
N ILE A 75 -11.93 -17.85 -26.28
CA ILE A 75 -10.67 -17.13 -26.34
C ILE A 75 -10.88 -15.86 -27.13
N ASN A 76 -10.64 -14.72 -26.49
CA ASN A 76 -10.77 -13.39 -27.07
C ASN A 76 -9.43 -12.66 -27.07
N TYR A 77 -9.09 -12.07 -28.20
CA TYR A 77 -7.94 -11.19 -28.30
C TYR A 77 -8.24 -10.06 -29.31
N VAL A 78 -7.75 -8.86 -29.01
CA VAL A 78 -8.03 -7.67 -29.84
C VAL A 78 -7.44 -7.88 -31.25
N GLY A 79 -8.25 -7.70 -32.30
CA GLY A 79 -7.83 -7.90 -33.68
C GLY A 79 -7.91 -9.35 -34.16
N TYR A 80 -8.49 -10.25 -33.35
CA TYR A 80 -8.64 -11.67 -33.69
C TYR A 80 -10.09 -12.14 -33.56
N LYS A 81 -10.48 -13.13 -34.36
CA LYS A 81 -11.79 -13.78 -34.24
C LYS A 81 -11.86 -14.52 -32.90
N THR A 82 -12.96 -14.33 -32.17
CA THR A 82 -13.23 -15.13 -30.98
C THR A 82 -13.24 -16.61 -31.33
N GLN A 83 -12.42 -17.38 -30.67
CA GLN A 83 -12.37 -18.83 -30.85
C GLN A 83 -13.09 -19.54 -29.72
N LYS A 84 -13.98 -20.48 -30.11
CA LYS A 84 -14.65 -21.39 -29.19
C LYS A 84 -14.01 -22.75 -29.26
N ILE A 85 -13.68 -23.35 -28.12
CA ILE A 85 -13.17 -24.73 -28.02
C ILE A 85 -14.07 -25.49 -27.06
N ASP A 86 -14.75 -26.49 -27.61
CA ASP A 86 -15.65 -27.35 -26.84
C ASP A 86 -14.93 -28.64 -26.38
N GLY A 87 -15.36 -29.19 -25.24
CA GLY A 87 -14.95 -30.52 -24.80
C GLY A 87 -13.61 -30.59 -24.07
N VAL A 88 -13.06 -29.47 -23.61
CA VAL A 88 -11.78 -29.42 -22.90
C VAL A 88 -11.94 -30.00 -21.47
N GLN A 89 -11.08 -30.93 -21.10
CA GLN A 89 -11.04 -31.52 -19.75
C GLN A 89 -9.84 -30.99 -18.96
N ALA A 90 -9.98 -30.90 -17.65
CA ALA A 90 -8.90 -30.42 -16.76
C ALA A 90 -7.66 -31.36 -16.66
N LYS A 91 -7.65 -32.46 -17.40
CA LYS A 91 -6.51 -33.39 -17.52
C LYS A 91 -5.81 -33.38 -18.86
N ASP A 92 -6.33 -32.63 -19.82
CA ASP A 92 -5.75 -32.61 -21.15
C ASP A 92 -4.33 -32.07 -21.14
N ALA A 93 -3.51 -32.51 -22.07
CA ALA A 93 -2.19 -31.98 -22.32
C ALA A 93 -2.26 -30.46 -22.61
N ASP A 94 -1.15 -29.74 -22.46
CA ASP A 94 -1.10 -28.32 -22.73
C ASP A 94 -1.72 -27.98 -24.09
N GLN A 95 -2.75 -27.14 -24.09
CA GLN A 95 -3.53 -26.79 -25.25
C GLN A 95 -2.77 -25.74 -26.09
N VAL A 96 -2.56 -26.00 -27.38
CA VAL A 96 -2.06 -24.97 -28.30
C VAL A 96 -3.24 -24.38 -29.06
N ILE A 97 -3.53 -23.12 -28.81
CA ILE A 97 -4.69 -22.41 -29.38
C ILE A 97 -4.18 -21.39 -30.39
N ALA A 98 -4.51 -21.59 -31.67
CA ALA A 98 -4.10 -20.68 -32.72
C ALA A 98 -5.25 -19.77 -33.14
N LEU A 99 -5.17 -18.48 -32.84
CA LEU A 99 -6.20 -17.48 -33.17
C LEU A 99 -6.01 -16.98 -34.62
N GLN A 100 -7.13 -16.77 -35.31
CA GLN A 100 -7.15 -16.15 -36.63
C GLN A 100 -7.30 -14.65 -36.54
N PRO A 101 -6.44 -13.84 -37.20
CA PRO A 101 -6.66 -12.43 -37.34
C PRO A 101 -8.03 -12.11 -37.97
N ASP A 102 -8.73 -11.13 -37.45
CA ASP A 102 -10.00 -10.66 -38.01
C ASP A 102 -9.74 -9.56 -39.05
N GLU A 103 -9.62 -9.93 -40.30
CA GLU A 103 -9.34 -9.03 -41.41
C GLU A 103 -10.52 -8.10 -41.76
N GLN A 104 -11.70 -8.29 -41.13
CA GLN A 104 -12.90 -7.49 -41.44
C GLN A 104 -13.15 -6.30 -40.49
N GLN A 105 -12.35 -6.09 -39.44
CA GLN A 105 -12.55 -4.97 -38.52
C GLN A 105 -11.72 -3.73 -38.86
N LEU A 106 -11.82 -3.21 -40.08
CA LEU A 106 -11.49 -1.82 -40.42
C LEU A 106 -12.71 -0.88 -40.31
N LYS A 107 -13.73 -1.21 -39.52
CA LYS A 107 -14.71 -0.23 -39.05
C LYS A 107 -14.23 0.21 -37.67
N GLU A 108 -14.02 1.52 -37.56
CA GLU A 108 -13.75 2.26 -36.33
C GLU A 108 -14.54 1.67 -35.14
N VAL A 109 -13.98 0.66 -34.51
CA VAL A 109 -14.40 0.23 -33.19
C VAL A 109 -13.68 1.18 -32.26
N THR A 110 -14.40 2.17 -31.76
CA THR A 110 -13.99 2.89 -30.56
C THR A 110 -13.84 1.86 -29.47
N VAL A 111 -12.65 1.27 -29.36
CA VAL A 111 -12.30 0.35 -28.29
C VAL A 111 -12.17 1.22 -27.05
N THR A 112 -13.26 1.37 -26.31
CA THR A 112 -13.19 1.77 -24.89
C THR A 112 -12.62 0.60 -24.09
N ALA A 113 -11.46 0.11 -24.49
CA ALA A 113 -10.66 -0.75 -23.65
C ALA A 113 -10.08 0.17 -22.56
N VAL A 114 -10.62 0.09 -21.38
CA VAL A 114 -9.96 0.63 -20.19
C VAL A 114 -8.62 -0.11 -20.11
N GLU A 115 -7.55 0.58 -20.43
CA GLU A 115 -6.20 0.05 -20.34
C GLU A 115 -5.97 -0.43 -18.91
N ARG A 116 -5.93 -1.74 -18.72
CA ARG A 116 -5.70 -2.31 -17.39
C ARG A 116 -4.21 -2.26 -17.10
N ARG A 117 -3.82 -1.38 -16.19
CA ARG A 117 -2.43 -1.22 -15.72
C ARG A 117 -2.13 -1.98 -14.42
N ASN A 118 -2.97 -2.94 -14.05
CA ASN A 118 -2.90 -3.66 -12.77
C ASN A 118 -2.17 -5.00 -12.83
N THR A 119 -1.69 -5.40 -14.00
CA THR A 119 -0.94 -6.66 -14.21
C THR A 119 0.53 -6.40 -14.47
N ASP A 120 1.39 -7.38 -14.16
CA ASP A 120 2.83 -7.29 -14.39
C ASP A 120 3.13 -7.08 -15.89
N ALA A 121 2.44 -7.83 -16.76
CA ALA A 121 2.60 -7.72 -18.21
C ALA A 121 2.27 -6.31 -18.72
N ALA A 122 1.17 -5.72 -18.24
CA ALA A 122 0.78 -4.36 -18.63
C ALA A 122 1.81 -3.32 -18.15
N MET A 123 2.35 -3.47 -16.94
CA MET A 123 3.35 -2.55 -16.41
C MET A 123 4.71 -2.68 -17.11
N ILE A 124 5.08 -3.89 -17.55
CA ILE A 124 6.26 -4.11 -18.42
C ILE A 124 6.06 -3.39 -19.76
N GLN A 125 4.88 -3.49 -20.36
CA GLN A 125 4.58 -2.79 -21.60
C GLN A 125 4.61 -1.27 -21.44
N VAL A 126 4.10 -0.72 -20.33
CA VAL A 126 4.23 0.70 -19.99
C VAL A 126 5.71 1.09 -19.89
N ALA A 127 6.53 0.29 -19.20
CA ALA A 127 7.96 0.56 -19.07
C ALA A 127 8.69 0.50 -20.43
N LYS A 128 8.35 -0.46 -21.27
CA LYS A 128 8.93 -0.62 -22.61
C LYS A 128 8.61 0.56 -23.54
N ASN A 129 7.41 1.11 -23.43
CA ASN A 129 6.95 2.23 -24.27
C ASN A 129 7.31 3.60 -23.66
N SER A 130 7.82 3.64 -22.45
CA SER A 130 8.19 4.89 -21.78
C SER A 130 9.45 5.50 -22.40
N PRO A 131 9.46 6.79 -22.75
CA PRO A 131 10.66 7.48 -23.24
C PRO A 131 11.67 7.75 -22.13
N VAL A 132 11.30 7.48 -20.86
CA VAL A 132 12.11 7.77 -19.67
C VAL A 132 12.30 6.52 -18.82
N ILE A 133 13.28 6.55 -17.93
CA ILE A 133 13.53 5.45 -17.00
C ILE A 133 12.44 5.42 -15.94
N VAL A 134 11.60 4.39 -15.97
CA VAL A 134 10.54 4.16 -15.01
C VAL A 134 10.74 2.81 -14.28
N SER A 135 10.25 2.75 -13.07
CA SER A 135 10.09 1.49 -12.33
C SER A 135 8.64 1.40 -11.89
N ASN A 136 8.04 0.27 -12.18
CA ASN A 136 6.62 0.04 -11.98
C ASN A 136 6.39 -1.12 -11.02
N VAL A 137 5.32 -1.03 -10.24
CA VAL A 137 4.79 -2.11 -9.40
C VAL A 137 3.31 -2.24 -9.70
N SER A 138 2.85 -3.44 -10.04
CA SER A 138 1.45 -3.72 -10.35
C SER A 138 0.65 -4.15 -9.12
N ALA A 139 -0.69 -4.06 -9.18
CA ALA A 139 -1.55 -4.65 -8.15
C ALA A 139 -1.33 -6.17 -8.01
N GLN A 140 -1.02 -6.84 -9.12
CA GLN A 140 -0.73 -8.27 -9.14
C GLN A 140 0.54 -8.60 -8.33
N GLU A 141 1.60 -7.82 -8.47
CA GLU A 141 2.82 -7.96 -7.69
C GLU A 141 2.55 -7.66 -6.21
N ILE A 142 1.87 -6.56 -5.91
CA ILE A 142 1.51 -6.16 -4.54
C ILE A 142 0.73 -7.27 -3.83
N SER A 143 -0.20 -7.93 -4.51
CA SER A 143 -1.02 -8.99 -3.92
C SER A 143 -0.21 -10.21 -3.46
N ARG A 144 0.98 -10.43 -4.04
CA ARG A 144 1.88 -11.55 -3.69
C ARG A 144 2.79 -11.24 -2.50
N THR A 145 2.98 -9.96 -2.20
CA THR A 145 4.03 -9.52 -1.25
C THR A 145 3.55 -9.31 0.18
N GLN A 146 2.25 -9.38 0.45
CA GLN A 146 1.65 -9.16 1.78
C GLN A 146 1.99 -7.79 2.40
N ASP A 147 2.39 -6.82 1.59
CA ASP A 147 2.64 -5.46 2.04
C ASP A 147 1.33 -4.81 2.49
N THR A 148 1.38 -3.99 3.53
CA THR A 148 0.18 -3.40 4.13
C THR A 148 -0.10 -1.98 3.64
N ASN A 149 0.93 -1.27 3.18
CA ASN A 149 0.84 0.12 2.74
C ASN A 149 1.78 0.42 1.56
N ALA A 150 1.62 1.58 0.95
CA ALA A 150 2.42 2.00 -0.20
C ALA A 150 3.92 2.13 0.13
N GLY A 151 4.28 2.46 1.37
CA GLY A 151 5.68 2.54 1.80
C GLY A 151 6.37 1.19 1.73
N GLU A 152 5.74 0.14 2.23
CA GLU A 152 6.28 -1.24 2.15
C GLU A 152 6.42 -1.69 0.70
N VAL A 153 5.44 -1.36 -0.15
CA VAL A 153 5.48 -1.67 -1.60
C VAL A 153 6.65 -0.96 -2.29
N ILE A 154 6.79 0.34 -2.10
CA ILE A 154 7.77 1.16 -2.82
C ILE A 154 9.21 0.83 -2.41
N ARG A 155 9.43 0.35 -1.18
CA ARG A 155 10.75 -0.09 -0.69
C ARG A 155 11.35 -1.23 -1.53
N ARG A 156 10.52 -2.01 -2.22
CA ARG A 156 10.95 -3.12 -3.08
C ARG A 156 11.52 -2.65 -4.42
N VAL A 157 11.24 -1.40 -4.78
CA VAL A 157 11.70 -0.84 -6.05
C VAL A 157 13.21 -0.57 -6.00
N PRO A 158 14.01 -1.06 -6.95
CA PRO A 158 15.45 -0.83 -6.98
C PRO A 158 15.80 0.66 -6.95
N GLY A 159 16.77 1.03 -6.11
CA GLY A 159 17.21 2.42 -5.94
C GLY A 159 16.27 3.28 -5.11
N VAL A 160 15.35 2.67 -4.38
CA VAL A 160 14.46 3.32 -3.42
C VAL A 160 14.73 2.80 -2.02
N SER A 161 14.71 3.70 -1.05
CA SER A 161 14.77 3.37 0.38
C SER A 161 13.74 4.22 1.14
N LEU A 162 13.44 3.84 2.37
CA LEU A 162 12.55 4.59 3.25
C LEU A 162 13.31 5.20 4.42
N ILE A 163 12.91 6.39 4.82
CA ILE A 163 13.26 7.02 6.11
C ILE A 163 12.03 6.85 7.00
N ASP A 164 12.27 6.42 8.24
CA ASP A 164 11.23 6.22 9.26
C ASP A 164 10.07 5.31 8.80
N ASP A 165 10.36 4.36 7.90
CA ASP A 165 9.39 3.44 7.27
C ASP A 165 8.22 4.14 6.55
N LYS A 166 8.30 5.44 6.25
CA LYS A 166 7.22 6.22 5.65
C LYS A 166 7.64 7.18 4.53
N PHE A 167 8.84 7.75 4.58
CA PHE A 167 9.28 8.73 3.59
C PHE A 167 10.23 8.13 2.57
N VAL A 168 9.96 8.39 1.31
CA VAL A 168 10.71 7.80 0.20
C VAL A 168 11.95 8.61 -0.13
N MET A 169 13.08 7.91 -0.21
CA MET A 169 14.32 8.39 -0.84
C MET A 169 14.52 7.68 -2.17
N VAL A 170 14.77 8.43 -3.22
CA VAL A 170 15.05 7.88 -4.55
C VAL A 170 16.49 8.21 -4.92
N ARG A 171 17.27 7.16 -5.24
CA ARG A 171 18.69 7.28 -5.63
C ARG A 171 19.56 8.04 -4.62
N GLY A 172 19.27 7.86 -3.33
CA GLY A 172 20.00 8.51 -2.24
C GLY A 172 19.63 9.98 -1.99
N LEU A 173 18.70 10.54 -2.77
CA LEU A 173 18.19 11.90 -2.55
C LEU A 173 17.03 11.86 -1.54
N SER A 174 17.06 12.78 -0.57
CA SER A 174 16.06 12.84 0.50
C SER A 174 14.66 13.12 -0.04
N GLN A 175 13.66 12.84 0.80
CA GLN A 175 12.23 12.96 0.46
C GLN A 175 11.83 14.32 -0.12
N ARG A 176 12.48 15.41 0.29
CA ARG A 176 12.20 16.78 -0.20
C ARG A 176 12.44 16.98 -1.69
N TYR A 177 13.24 16.11 -2.30
CA TYR A 177 13.59 16.17 -3.73
C TYR A 177 12.70 15.31 -4.60
N ASN A 178 11.71 14.65 -4.01
CA ASN A 178 10.72 13.85 -4.72
C ASN A 178 9.42 14.64 -4.88
N ASN A 179 8.70 14.35 -5.96
CA ASN A 179 7.33 14.78 -6.14
C ASN A 179 6.40 13.58 -6.14
N VAL A 180 5.20 13.73 -5.59
CA VAL A 180 4.24 12.64 -5.44
C VAL A 180 2.89 13.07 -5.97
N TRP A 181 2.35 12.24 -6.85
CA TRP A 181 0.97 12.37 -7.32
C TRP A 181 0.18 11.12 -6.97
N VAL A 182 -1.02 11.34 -6.46
CA VAL A 182 -1.98 10.28 -6.21
C VAL A 182 -3.19 10.52 -7.11
N ASN A 183 -3.53 9.53 -7.93
CA ASN A 183 -4.64 9.59 -8.87
C ASN A 183 -4.58 10.81 -9.83
N GLY A 184 -3.39 11.19 -10.26
CA GLY A 184 -3.19 12.31 -11.18
C GLY A 184 -3.17 13.70 -10.53
N GLY A 185 -3.31 13.79 -9.21
CA GLY A 185 -3.24 15.04 -8.44
C GLY A 185 -1.99 15.11 -7.58
N ALA A 186 -1.37 16.30 -7.52
CA ALA A 186 -0.29 16.55 -6.57
C ALA A 186 -0.81 16.46 -5.13
N VAL A 187 -0.08 15.76 -4.28
CA VAL A 187 -0.44 15.65 -2.86
C VAL A 187 0.37 16.63 -2.02
N PRO A 188 -0.26 17.24 -0.99
CA PRO A 188 0.45 18.12 -0.08
C PRO A 188 1.45 17.33 0.76
N SER A 189 2.39 18.05 1.39
CA SER A 189 3.23 17.46 2.43
C SER A 189 2.38 16.96 3.59
N SER A 190 2.70 15.80 4.12
CA SER A 190 2.10 15.28 5.36
C SER A 190 2.81 15.79 6.63
N GLU A 191 3.94 16.47 6.47
CA GLU A 191 4.75 17.00 7.56
C GLU A 191 4.76 18.53 7.52
N ALA A 192 4.72 19.17 8.69
CA ALA A 192 4.68 20.62 8.81
C ALA A 192 6.03 21.26 8.41
N ASP A 193 7.14 20.62 8.77
CA ASP A 193 8.48 21.20 8.68
C ASP A 193 9.29 20.74 7.45
N SER A 194 8.75 19.83 6.65
CA SER A 194 9.45 19.32 5.48
C SER A 194 8.51 18.97 4.33
N ARG A 195 9.00 19.13 3.10
CA ARG A 195 8.30 18.64 1.92
C ARG A 195 8.44 17.12 1.86
N ALA A 196 7.51 16.41 2.48
CA ALA A 196 7.52 14.96 2.54
C ALA A 196 6.09 14.40 2.53
N PHE A 197 5.88 13.35 1.77
CA PHE A 197 4.63 12.60 1.75
C PHE A 197 4.82 11.26 2.46
N SER A 198 3.91 10.95 3.37
CA SER A 198 3.93 9.73 4.17
C SER A 198 3.22 8.60 3.42
N PHE A 199 3.98 7.66 2.87
CA PHE A 199 3.43 6.57 2.04
C PHE A 199 2.72 5.49 2.85
N ASP A 200 2.85 5.48 4.16
CA ASP A 200 2.18 4.53 5.06
C ASP A 200 0.67 4.78 5.21
N ILE A 201 0.19 5.96 4.76
CA ILE A 201 -1.24 6.29 4.80
C ILE A 201 -2.05 5.62 3.67
N ILE A 202 -1.40 5.18 2.58
CA ILE A 202 -2.10 4.54 1.46
C ILE A 202 -2.10 3.03 1.65
N PRO A 203 -3.27 2.39 1.79
CA PRO A 203 -3.38 0.94 1.88
C PRO A 203 -2.93 0.25 0.60
N SER A 204 -2.05 -0.75 0.70
CA SER A 204 -1.58 -1.53 -0.45
C SER A 204 -2.71 -2.20 -1.22
N SER A 205 -3.75 -2.66 -0.51
CA SER A 205 -4.94 -3.32 -1.09
C SER A 205 -5.72 -2.43 -2.06
N GLN A 206 -5.57 -1.12 -1.97
CA GLN A 206 -6.24 -0.15 -2.81
C GLN A 206 -5.38 0.38 -3.97
N ILE A 207 -4.10 0.00 -4.02
CA ILE A 207 -3.20 0.40 -5.10
C ILE A 207 -3.47 -0.45 -6.34
N ASP A 208 -3.68 0.20 -7.46
CA ASP A 208 -3.77 -0.41 -8.78
C ASP A 208 -2.39 -0.57 -9.40
N ASN A 209 -1.63 0.50 -9.39
CA ASN A 209 -0.23 0.50 -9.78
C ASN A 209 0.53 1.66 -9.12
N LEU A 210 1.84 1.48 -9.07
CA LEU A 210 2.76 2.48 -8.58
C LEU A 210 3.89 2.62 -9.62
N THR A 211 4.17 3.87 -10.02
CA THR A 211 5.22 4.18 -10.99
C THR A 211 6.19 5.18 -10.41
N ILE A 212 7.48 4.92 -10.54
CA ILE A 212 8.55 5.85 -10.16
C ILE A 212 9.29 6.25 -11.43
N VAL A 213 9.15 7.50 -11.81
CA VAL A 213 9.89 8.10 -12.91
C VAL A 213 11.22 8.60 -12.36
N LYS A 214 12.32 8.10 -12.92
CA LYS A 214 13.68 8.36 -12.42
C LYS A 214 14.47 9.34 -13.28
N SER A 215 13.95 9.74 -14.43
CA SER A 215 14.56 10.74 -15.31
C SER A 215 13.55 11.84 -15.62
N PRO A 216 14.01 13.08 -15.81
CA PRO A 216 13.12 14.20 -16.15
C PRO A 216 12.48 13.97 -17.54
N SER A 217 11.24 14.43 -17.69
CA SER A 217 10.51 14.47 -18.95
C SER A 217 9.61 15.69 -18.99
N ALA A 218 9.31 16.19 -20.19
CA ALA A 218 8.38 17.30 -20.38
C ALA A 218 6.94 16.99 -19.95
N GLU A 219 6.60 15.71 -19.75
CA GLU A 219 5.28 15.27 -19.27
C GLU A 219 5.07 15.53 -17.77
N TYR A 220 6.16 15.72 -17.01
CA TYR A 220 6.12 15.84 -15.56
C TYR A 220 6.60 17.22 -15.10
N PRO A 221 6.11 17.70 -13.94
CA PRO A 221 6.62 18.94 -13.35
C PRO A 221 8.13 18.88 -13.14
N ALA A 222 8.81 20.02 -13.33
CA ALA A 222 10.26 20.10 -13.22
C ALA A 222 10.79 20.19 -11.77
N ASP A 223 9.93 20.11 -10.77
CA ASP A 223 10.22 20.36 -9.36
C ASP A 223 10.68 19.11 -8.58
N TYR A 224 11.27 18.13 -9.26
CA TYR A 224 11.89 16.96 -8.63
C TYR A 224 13.28 16.68 -9.18
N SER A 225 14.15 16.13 -8.34
CA SER A 225 15.51 15.70 -8.71
C SER A 225 15.75 14.23 -8.35
N GLY A 226 15.06 13.71 -7.34
CA GLY A 226 15.13 12.31 -6.90
C GLY A 226 14.28 11.39 -7.78
N GLY A 227 12.99 11.51 -7.66
CA GLY A 227 12.01 10.77 -8.43
C GLY A 227 10.63 11.42 -8.43
N PHE A 228 9.89 11.17 -9.49
CA PHE A 228 8.48 11.51 -9.56
C PHE A 228 7.66 10.23 -9.34
N ILE A 229 6.89 10.21 -8.26
CA ILE A 229 6.19 9.02 -7.78
C ILE A 229 4.71 9.17 -8.08
N ILE A 230 4.16 8.24 -8.83
CA ILE A 230 2.76 8.20 -9.21
C ILE A 230 2.12 6.98 -8.56
N VAL A 231 1.12 7.21 -7.72
CA VAL A 231 0.31 6.15 -7.10
C VAL A 231 -1.09 6.21 -7.69
N ASN A 232 -1.50 5.17 -8.38
CA ASN A 232 -2.85 5.05 -8.87
C ASN A 232 -3.62 4.05 -8.01
N THR A 233 -4.76 4.47 -7.49
CA THR A 233 -5.65 3.60 -6.73
C THR A 233 -6.63 2.90 -7.67
N LYS A 234 -7.08 1.72 -7.27
CA LYS A 234 -8.12 0.96 -7.99
C LYS A 234 -9.34 1.84 -8.23
N GLU A 235 -10.04 1.58 -9.32
CA GLU A 235 -11.18 2.38 -9.74
C GLU A 235 -12.50 1.61 -9.63
N ILE A 236 -12.72 0.66 -10.53
CA ILE A 236 -13.91 -0.18 -10.52
C ILE A 236 -13.45 -1.60 -10.18
N PRO A 237 -13.97 -2.21 -9.12
CA PRO A 237 -13.59 -3.58 -8.78
C PRO A 237 -14.08 -4.54 -9.88
N ALA A 238 -13.26 -5.54 -10.19
CA ALA A 238 -13.65 -6.60 -11.12
C ALA A 238 -14.78 -7.44 -10.54
N GLU A 239 -14.72 -7.69 -9.22
CA GLU A 239 -15.65 -8.53 -8.46
C GLU A 239 -16.00 -7.87 -7.13
N ASN A 240 -17.19 -8.19 -6.61
CA ASN A 240 -17.56 -7.81 -5.26
C ASN A 240 -16.76 -8.66 -4.28
N SER A 241 -16.06 -8.00 -3.36
CA SER A 241 -15.24 -8.68 -2.37
C SER A 241 -15.24 -7.95 -1.04
N PHE A 242 -15.14 -8.74 0.02
CA PHE A 242 -14.89 -8.26 1.36
C PHE A 242 -13.70 -9.05 1.92
N ASN A 243 -12.65 -8.33 2.32
CA ASN A 243 -11.45 -8.95 2.84
C ASN A 243 -11.13 -8.36 4.21
N ILE A 244 -10.74 -9.24 5.13
CA ILE A 244 -10.18 -8.87 6.43
C ILE A 244 -8.82 -9.53 6.54
N ALA A 245 -7.81 -8.77 6.90
CA ALA A 245 -6.48 -9.27 7.21
C ALA A 245 -6.09 -8.89 8.63
N VAL A 246 -5.57 -9.86 9.36
CA VAL A 246 -5.00 -9.68 10.70
C VAL A 246 -3.56 -10.14 10.64
N GLY A 247 -2.65 -9.28 11.03
CA GLY A 247 -1.23 -9.56 11.03
C GLY A 247 -0.53 -8.92 12.22
N GLY A 248 0.74 -9.19 12.35
CA GLY A 248 1.59 -8.58 13.37
C GLY A 248 3.05 -8.92 13.16
N ASN A 249 3.91 -8.15 13.79
CA ASN A 249 5.33 -8.38 13.81
C ASN A 249 5.79 -8.64 15.23
N TRP A 250 6.78 -9.49 15.34
CA TRP A 250 7.45 -9.75 16.60
C TRP A 250 8.78 -9.00 16.65
N ASN A 251 8.90 -8.08 17.58
CA ASN A 251 10.16 -7.40 17.85
C ASN A 251 10.70 -7.83 19.23
N THR A 252 11.81 -8.52 19.25
CA THR A 252 12.40 -9.07 20.49
C THR A 252 12.82 -8.00 21.51
N SER A 253 13.08 -6.76 21.07
CA SER A 253 13.43 -5.65 21.96
C SER A 253 12.22 -5.02 22.63
N SER A 254 11.01 -5.25 22.12
CA SER A 254 9.77 -4.61 22.60
C SER A 254 8.73 -5.61 23.10
N ALA A 255 8.51 -6.73 22.35
CA ALA A 255 7.48 -7.70 22.68
C ALA A 255 7.79 -8.44 23.98
N PHE A 256 6.84 -8.43 24.92
CA PHE A 256 6.94 -8.96 26.27
C PHE A 256 8.05 -8.35 27.13
N GLN A 257 8.72 -7.29 26.65
CA GLN A 257 9.73 -6.56 27.39
C GLN A 257 9.09 -5.40 28.19
N ASN A 258 9.85 -4.90 29.14
CA ASN A 258 9.43 -3.72 29.89
C ASN A 258 9.46 -2.49 28.98
N PHE A 259 8.30 -1.92 28.70
CA PHE A 259 8.10 -0.78 27.82
C PHE A 259 7.61 0.41 28.65
N SER A 260 8.42 1.45 28.71
CA SER A 260 8.10 2.67 29.44
C SER A 260 7.22 3.60 28.58
N TYR A 261 6.21 4.19 29.18
CA TYR A 261 5.30 5.12 28.50
C TYR A 261 4.76 6.18 29.43
N SER A 262 4.36 7.31 28.91
CA SER A 262 3.57 8.32 29.63
C SER A 262 2.09 8.06 29.41
N LYS A 263 1.26 8.34 30.41
CA LYS A 263 -0.19 8.21 30.27
C LYS A 263 -0.69 9.22 29.25
N GLY A 264 -1.27 8.72 28.19
CA GLY A 264 -1.91 9.49 27.13
C GLY A 264 -3.43 9.58 27.29
N SER A 265 -4.09 10.01 26.20
CA SER A 265 -5.53 10.10 26.13
C SER A 265 -6.18 8.70 26.00
N ALA A 266 -7.46 8.63 26.33
CA ALA A 266 -8.22 7.37 26.20
C ALA A 266 -8.36 6.88 24.76
N THR A 267 -8.12 7.74 23.77
CA THR A 267 -8.26 7.46 22.34
C THR A 267 -6.93 7.28 21.61
N ASP A 268 -5.79 7.39 22.30
CA ASP A 268 -4.45 7.20 21.70
C ASP A 268 -4.30 5.85 20.99
N PHE A 269 -4.99 4.82 21.48
CA PHE A 269 -4.98 3.50 20.83
C PHE A 269 -5.67 3.50 19.46
N LEU A 270 -6.45 4.53 19.12
CA LEU A 270 -7.04 4.75 17.78
C LEU A 270 -6.23 5.73 16.93
N GLY A 271 -5.13 6.27 17.44
CA GLY A 271 -4.25 7.17 16.70
C GLY A 271 -4.66 8.64 16.76
N PHE A 272 -5.58 9.03 17.64
CA PHE A 272 -5.97 10.43 17.83
C PHE A 272 -6.18 10.78 19.31
N ASP A 273 -5.97 12.06 19.61
CA ASP A 273 -6.18 12.61 20.97
C ASP A 273 -7.64 13.02 21.17
N ASN A 274 -8.15 12.85 22.39
CA ASN A 274 -9.50 13.27 22.78
C ASN A 274 -9.56 14.69 23.37
N GLY A 275 -8.51 15.47 23.20
CA GLY A 275 -8.39 16.81 23.76
C GLY A 275 -7.52 16.90 25.00
N LEU A 276 -6.97 15.79 25.50
CA LEU A 276 -6.08 15.79 26.69
C LEU A 276 -4.83 16.67 26.51
N ARG A 277 -4.33 16.77 25.26
CA ARG A 277 -3.13 17.53 24.90
C ARG A 277 -3.45 18.92 24.34
N ASN A 278 -4.73 19.30 24.29
CA ASN A 278 -5.10 20.63 23.83
C ASN A 278 -4.59 21.68 24.83
N LEU A 279 -4.07 22.77 24.29
CA LEU A 279 -3.82 23.96 25.08
C LEU A 279 -5.17 24.59 25.46
N ASN A 280 -5.35 24.96 26.72
CA ASN A 280 -6.53 25.71 27.13
C ASN A 280 -6.62 27.02 26.35
N GLY A 281 -7.84 27.40 25.92
CA GLY A 281 -8.10 28.60 25.12
C GLY A 281 -7.68 29.94 25.74
N GLY A 282 -7.15 29.92 26.95
CA GLY A 282 -6.52 31.07 27.60
C GLY A 282 -5.00 31.17 27.39
N ILE A 283 -4.36 30.16 26.81
CA ILE A 283 -2.92 30.18 26.50
C ILE A 283 -2.77 30.79 25.11
N HIS A 284 -2.44 32.07 25.04
CA HIS A 284 -2.07 32.72 23.78
C HIS A 284 -0.66 32.28 23.38
N ALA A 285 -0.45 32.10 22.04
CA ALA A 285 0.86 31.75 21.50
C ALA A 285 1.97 32.75 21.84
N ASP A 286 1.62 34.00 22.14
CA ASP A 286 2.52 35.08 22.52
C ASP A 286 2.54 35.28 24.04
N LEU A 287 3.11 34.34 24.78
CA LEU A 287 3.40 34.49 26.20
C LEU A 287 4.33 35.69 26.50
N ASN A 288 5.10 36.14 25.52
CA ASN A 288 6.01 37.27 25.61
C ASN A 288 5.32 38.64 25.56
N GLN A 289 4.05 38.75 25.23
CA GLN A 289 3.34 40.04 25.14
C GLN A 289 2.56 40.43 26.38
N GLN A 290 2.50 39.58 27.41
CA GLN A 290 1.86 39.95 28.67
C GLN A 290 2.89 40.56 29.60
N LEU A 291 3.25 41.78 29.32
CA LEU A 291 4.01 42.63 30.18
C LEU A 291 3.04 43.55 30.94
N ASP A 292 3.35 43.83 32.21
CA ASP A 292 2.65 44.89 32.95
C ASP A 292 2.93 46.28 32.34
N ALA A 293 2.28 47.30 32.84
CA ALA A 293 2.47 48.69 32.40
C ALA A 293 3.92 49.18 32.49
N ASN A 294 4.77 48.47 33.23
CA ASN A 294 6.21 48.77 33.44
C ASN A 294 7.13 47.87 32.60
N GLY A 295 6.55 47.04 31.72
CA GLY A 295 7.31 46.12 30.86
C GLY A 295 7.83 44.87 31.57
N LYS A 296 7.31 44.53 32.77
CA LYS A 296 7.66 43.28 33.45
C LYS A 296 6.72 42.18 33.06
N PRO A 297 7.24 40.93 32.86
CA PRO A 297 6.39 39.77 32.62
C PRO A 297 5.37 39.60 33.76
N VAL A 298 4.10 39.41 33.43
CA VAL A 298 3.04 39.09 34.39
C VAL A 298 3.18 37.63 34.81
N GLY A 299 4.18 37.38 35.70
CA GLY A 299 4.65 36.02 36.01
C GLY A 299 3.57 35.09 36.61
N ASP A 300 2.70 35.61 37.42
CA ASP A 300 1.65 34.80 38.06
C ASP A 300 0.58 34.34 37.08
N TYR A 301 0.29 35.13 36.04
CA TYR A 301 -0.68 34.77 35.01
C TYR A 301 -0.15 33.66 34.10
N ALA A 302 1.08 33.78 33.61
CA ALA A 302 1.70 32.75 32.79
C ALA A 302 1.87 31.43 33.57
N THR A 303 2.25 31.49 34.83
CA THR A 303 2.40 30.33 35.72
C THR A 303 1.06 29.66 36.01
N SER A 304 -0.01 30.44 36.25
CA SER A 304 -1.35 29.88 36.47
C SER A 304 -1.97 29.25 35.21
N LEU A 305 -1.73 29.84 34.03
CA LEU A 305 -2.15 29.28 32.76
C LEU A 305 -1.45 27.95 32.44
N LEU A 306 -0.14 27.89 32.67
CA LEU A 306 0.64 26.65 32.48
C LEU A 306 0.25 25.59 33.51
N GLY A 307 -0.02 25.98 34.76
CA GLY A 307 -0.40 25.06 35.82
C GLY A 307 -1.79 24.43 35.65
N ASN A 308 -2.75 25.21 35.17
CA ASN A 308 -4.16 24.80 35.13
C ASN A 308 -4.60 24.23 33.75
N GLY A 309 -3.82 24.40 32.72
CA GLY A 309 -4.20 24.06 31.34
C GLY A 309 -3.46 22.89 30.71
N LEU A 310 -2.38 22.42 31.31
CA LEU A 310 -1.58 21.33 30.77
C LEU A 310 -1.84 20.04 31.53
N ASN A 311 -1.70 18.93 30.80
CA ASN A 311 -1.69 17.59 31.41
C ASN A 311 -0.46 17.47 32.35
N ASN A 312 -0.69 17.32 33.66
CA ASN A 312 0.35 17.23 34.69
C ASN A 312 0.79 15.80 35.02
N ASP A 313 0.32 14.78 34.27
CA ASP A 313 0.75 13.38 34.46
C ASP A 313 2.09 13.13 33.77
N TRP A 314 3.19 13.47 34.43
CA TRP A 314 4.58 13.30 33.96
C TRP A 314 5.20 11.97 34.41
N PHE A 315 4.44 11.12 35.12
CA PHE A 315 4.97 9.88 35.65
C PHE A 315 5.12 8.84 34.55
N VAL A 316 6.32 8.25 34.49
CA VAL A 316 6.59 7.12 33.60
C VAL A 316 5.93 5.86 34.16
N LYS A 317 5.14 5.20 33.33
CA LYS A 317 4.49 3.91 33.58
C LYS A 317 5.12 2.84 32.73
N ASN A 318 4.95 1.58 33.13
CA ASN A 318 5.50 0.43 32.41
C ASN A 318 4.39 -0.52 31.99
N LYS A 319 4.51 -1.08 30.80
CA LYS A 319 3.66 -2.16 30.27
C LYS A 319 4.52 -3.19 29.53
N LYS A 320 3.96 -4.36 29.27
CA LYS A 320 4.59 -5.39 28.44
C LYS A 320 3.75 -5.59 27.18
N PRO A 321 4.12 -5.00 26.04
CA PRO A 321 3.39 -5.18 24.79
C PRO A 321 3.42 -6.65 24.35
N LEU A 322 2.34 -7.13 23.74
CA LEU A 322 2.27 -8.50 23.17
C LEU A 322 3.06 -8.63 21.87
N GLY A 323 3.16 -7.56 21.13
CA GLY A 323 3.75 -7.48 19.79
C GLY A 323 3.04 -6.40 18.98
N ASP A 324 3.41 -6.26 17.72
CA ASP A 324 2.76 -5.33 16.82
C ASP A 324 1.44 -5.93 16.32
N LEU A 325 0.43 -5.09 16.14
CA LEU A 325 -0.86 -5.46 15.60
C LEU A 325 -1.12 -4.71 14.30
N LYS A 326 -1.47 -5.44 13.26
CA LYS A 326 -1.89 -4.89 11.97
C LYS A 326 -3.27 -5.46 11.63
N LEU A 327 -4.24 -4.59 11.41
CA LEU A 327 -5.58 -4.95 10.96
C LEU A 327 -5.86 -4.21 9.65
N ALA A 328 -6.41 -4.92 8.67
CA ALA A 328 -6.86 -4.30 7.44
C ALA A 328 -8.22 -4.88 7.06
N ALA A 329 -9.13 -4.02 6.62
CA ALA A 329 -10.41 -4.41 6.06
C ALA A 329 -10.59 -3.69 4.73
N SER A 330 -11.10 -4.40 3.72
CA SER A 330 -11.46 -3.78 2.44
C SER A 330 -12.78 -4.31 1.93
N LEU A 331 -13.60 -3.41 1.41
CA LEU A 331 -14.89 -3.68 0.80
C LEU A 331 -14.88 -3.12 -0.62
N ASN A 332 -15.07 -3.99 -1.59
CA ASN A 332 -15.11 -3.66 -3.00
C ASN A 332 -16.50 -4.05 -3.53
N GLN A 333 -17.22 -3.09 -4.06
CA GLN A 333 -18.57 -3.30 -4.58
C GLN A 333 -18.72 -2.72 -5.98
N ARG A 334 -19.42 -3.45 -6.82
CA ARG A 334 -19.75 -3.05 -8.18
C ARG A 334 -21.24 -3.26 -8.43
N TRP A 335 -21.92 -2.21 -8.85
CA TRP A 335 -23.32 -2.25 -9.23
C TRP A 335 -23.48 -1.90 -10.70
N MET A 336 -24.32 -2.64 -11.39
CA MET A 336 -24.71 -2.37 -12.77
C MET A 336 -26.16 -1.87 -12.78
N LEU A 337 -26.34 -0.62 -13.14
CA LEU A 337 -27.61 0.09 -13.09
C LEU A 337 -27.99 0.57 -14.50
N GLY A 338 -28.85 -0.18 -15.21
CA GLY A 338 -29.32 0.22 -16.54
C GLY A 338 -28.20 0.39 -17.57
N GLY A 339 -27.17 -0.47 -17.52
CA GLY A 339 -25.99 -0.40 -18.40
C GLY A 339 -24.91 0.57 -17.93
N ARG A 340 -25.12 1.30 -16.84
CA ARG A 340 -24.11 2.13 -16.16
C ARG A 340 -23.42 1.32 -15.07
N THR A 341 -22.18 1.62 -14.80
CA THR A 341 -21.44 0.93 -13.73
C THR A 341 -21.09 1.91 -12.61
N LEU A 342 -21.45 1.54 -11.38
CA LEU A 342 -20.98 2.22 -10.17
C LEU A 342 -20.03 1.28 -9.43
N GLY A 343 -18.80 1.72 -9.21
CA GLY A 343 -17.82 1.04 -8.38
C GLY A 343 -17.62 1.78 -7.06
N MET A 344 -17.50 1.03 -5.97
CA MET A 344 -17.12 1.55 -4.66
C MET A 344 -15.95 0.71 -4.12
N LEU A 345 -14.95 1.39 -3.61
CA LEU A 345 -13.81 0.79 -2.91
C LEU A 345 -13.67 1.49 -1.56
N ALA A 346 -13.77 0.72 -0.51
CA ALA A 346 -13.54 1.20 0.84
C ALA A 346 -12.42 0.38 1.49
N ALA A 347 -11.53 1.03 2.23
CA ALA A 347 -10.49 0.37 3.00
C ALA A 347 -10.31 1.03 4.36
N LEU A 348 -10.01 0.22 5.36
CA LEU A 348 -9.67 0.62 6.71
C LEU A 348 -8.41 -0.11 7.12
N ASN A 349 -7.42 0.62 7.61
CA ASN A 349 -6.18 0.07 8.14
C ASN A 349 -5.97 0.54 9.57
N TYR A 350 -5.54 -0.36 10.40
CA TYR A 350 -5.07 -0.06 11.75
C TYR A 350 -3.73 -0.72 11.98
N THR A 351 -2.78 0.04 12.51
CA THR A 351 -1.45 -0.47 12.88
C THR A 351 -1.09 0.07 14.25
N ASN A 352 -0.61 -0.81 15.12
CA ASN A 352 -0.08 -0.44 16.44
C ASN A 352 1.27 -1.14 16.62
N GLU A 353 2.34 -0.38 16.64
CA GLU A 353 3.71 -0.86 16.65
C GLU A 353 4.48 -0.36 17.86
N TYR A 354 5.34 -1.22 18.40
CA TYR A 354 6.20 -0.92 19.55
C TYR A 354 7.65 -1.05 19.16
N ARG A 355 8.43 0.01 19.36
CA ARG A 355 9.87 0.05 19.10
C ARG A 355 10.60 0.51 20.34
N THR A 356 11.61 -0.24 20.77
CA THR A 356 12.47 0.09 21.88
C THR A 356 13.89 0.17 21.42
N TYR A 357 14.54 1.29 21.67
CA TYR A 357 15.95 1.53 21.43
C TYR A 357 16.61 1.82 22.78
N LYS A 358 17.58 1.01 23.15
CA LYS A 358 18.30 1.15 24.42
C LYS A 358 19.74 1.57 24.16
N ASN A 359 20.26 2.37 25.10
CA ASN A 359 21.64 2.84 25.06
C ASN A 359 21.98 3.60 23.77
N MET A 360 21.06 4.43 23.31
CA MET A 360 21.32 5.31 22.16
C MET A 360 22.24 6.45 22.61
N GLU A 361 23.39 6.53 21.98
CA GLU A 361 24.31 7.64 22.21
C GLU A 361 23.88 8.86 21.38
N ASN A 362 23.65 9.98 22.06
CA ASN A 362 23.32 11.25 21.45
C ASN A 362 24.37 12.28 21.83
N ASN A 363 25.28 12.55 20.88
CA ASN A 363 26.47 13.34 21.12
C ASN A 363 26.49 14.63 20.30
N LEU A 364 26.80 15.73 20.94
CA LEU A 364 27.15 16.97 20.27
C LEU A 364 28.65 17.18 20.49
N TYR A 365 29.40 17.17 19.40
CA TYR A 365 30.84 17.30 19.43
C TYR A 365 31.23 18.77 19.28
N GLY A 366 32.22 19.17 20.06
CA GLY A 366 32.97 20.42 19.91
C GLY A 366 34.22 20.22 19.05
N ILE A 367 35.24 21.06 19.31
CA ILE A 367 36.53 20.97 18.65
C ILE A 367 37.24 19.71 19.15
N TYR A 368 37.74 18.90 18.23
CA TYR A 368 38.52 17.70 18.57
C TYR A 368 39.79 18.01 19.33
N ASP A 369 40.02 17.35 20.46
CA ASP A 369 41.23 17.49 21.28
C ASP A 369 42.33 16.59 20.70
N ALA A 370 43.13 17.15 19.78
CA ALA A 370 44.20 16.43 19.10
C ALA A 370 45.38 16.07 20.03
N ALA A 371 45.50 16.77 21.17
CA ALA A 371 46.60 16.51 22.11
C ALA A 371 46.35 15.22 22.92
N ASN A 372 45.10 14.94 23.23
CA ASN A 372 44.70 13.77 23.99
C ASN A 372 44.02 12.67 23.15
N ASP A 373 43.91 12.87 21.84
CA ASP A 373 43.26 11.97 20.87
C ASP A 373 41.84 11.59 21.32
N LYS A 374 41.06 12.60 21.71
CA LYS A 374 39.70 12.42 22.27
C LYS A 374 38.68 13.37 21.66
N PRO A 375 37.43 12.91 21.47
CA PRO A 375 36.35 13.80 21.13
C PRO A 375 36.06 14.74 22.30
N ASN A 376 35.93 16.02 22.03
CA ASN A 376 35.45 16.98 23.01
C ASN A 376 33.93 17.05 22.90
N TYR A 377 33.19 16.52 23.86
CA TYR A 377 31.75 16.57 23.91
C TYR A 377 31.24 17.89 24.47
N LEU A 378 30.46 18.62 23.69
CA LEU A 378 29.63 19.72 24.22
C LEU A 378 28.41 19.15 24.95
N ARG A 379 27.89 18.02 24.50
CA ARG A 379 26.88 17.24 25.20
C ARG A 379 27.07 15.76 24.87
N HIS A 380 26.96 14.92 25.85
CA HIS A 380 26.94 13.47 25.72
C HIS A 380 25.77 12.94 26.54
N SER A 381 24.87 12.19 25.92
CA SER A 381 23.78 11.50 26.60
C SER A 381 23.62 10.07 26.08
N VAL A 382 23.21 9.19 26.98
CA VAL A 382 22.82 7.83 26.66
C VAL A 382 21.33 7.70 26.94
N ASP A 383 20.55 7.52 25.89
CA ASP A 383 19.09 7.59 25.95
C ASP A 383 18.46 6.21 25.75
N ASN A 384 17.34 5.98 26.43
CA ASN A 384 16.46 4.87 26.12
C ASN A 384 15.17 5.45 25.51
N GLN A 385 14.87 5.02 24.29
CA GLN A 385 13.71 5.49 23.54
C GLN A 385 12.66 4.40 23.41
N TYR A 386 11.41 4.75 23.70
CA TYR A 386 10.26 3.86 23.62
C TYR A 386 9.19 4.52 22.74
N ASN A 387 8.98 3.98 21.55
CA ASN A 387 8.05 4.52 20.57
C ASN A 387 6.86 3.57 20.43
N ASN A 388 5.66 4.08 20.67
CA ASN A 388 4.42 3.41 20.33
C ASN A 388 3.77 4.18 19.17
N ASN A 389 3.80 3.61 17.97
CA ASN A 389 3.24 4.18 16.75
C ASN A 389 1.87 3.57 16.47
N VAL A 390 0.85 4.40 16.51
CA VAL A 390 -0.52 4.01 16.16
C VAL A 390 -0.95 4.76 14.92
N ARG A 391 -1.47 4.03 13.93
CA ARG A 391 -1.97 4.60 12.68
C ARG A 391 -3.34 4.03 12.39
N LEU A 392 -4.26 4.91 12.06
CA LEU A 392 -5.58 4.57 11.55
C LEU A 392 -5.74 5.27 10.19
N GLY A 393 -5.94 4.50 9.15
CA GLY A 393 -6.17 5.00 7.79
C GLY A 393 -7.51 4.53 7.27
N ALA A 394 -8.23 5.42 6.60
CA ALA A 394 -9.47 5.08 5.90
C ALA A 394 -9.43 5.66 4.49
N MET A 395 -9.92 4.91 3.51
CA MET A 395 -10.06 5.37 2.14
C MET A 395 -11.42 4.95 1.58
N LEU A 396 -12.04 5.85 0.83
CA LEU A 396 -13.33 5.61 0.19
C LEU A 396 -13.30 6.22 -1.21
N ASN A 397 -13.42 5.37 -2.22
CA ASN A 397 -13.44 5.76 -3.62
C ASN A 397 -14.77 5.35 -4.26
N PHE A 398 -15.35 6.25 -5.05
CA PHE A 398 -16.47 5.96 -5.92
C PHE A 398 -16.08 6.25 -7.36
N THR A 399 -16.45 5.35 -8.27
CA THR A 399 -16.26 5.53 -9.70
C THR A 399 -17.57 5.23 -10.41
N PHE A 400 -18.08 6.20 -11.15
CA PHE A 400 -19.25 6.04 -12.01
C PHE A 400 -18.82 6.04 -13.47
N LEU A 401 -19.29 5.04 -14.24
CA LEU A 401 -19.06 4.93 -15.67
C LEU A 401 -20.41 4.97 -16.38
N SER A 402 -20.55 5.86 -17.37
CA SER A 402 -21.75 5.98 -18.20
C SER A 402 -21.98 4.72 -19.05
N LYS A 403 -23.18 4.59 -19.60
CA LYS A 403 -23.57 3.43 -20.41
C LYS A 403 -22.75 3.30 -21.69
N ASP A 404 -22.38 4.40 -22.31
CA ASP A 404 -21.56 4.49 -23.53
C ASP A 404 -20.05 4.36 -23.25
N GLY A 405 -19.65 4.33 -21.97
CA GLY A 405 -18.25 4.27 -21.55
C GLY A 405 -17.46 5.57 -21.72
N ASN A 406 -18.08 6.61 -22.31
CA ASN A 406 -17.37 7.86 -22.67
C ASN A 406 -17.21 8.82 -21.49
N HIS A 407 -18.04 8.68 -20.45
CA HIS A 407 -18.00 9.56 -19.27
C HIS A 407 -17.69 8.75 -18.02
N LYS A 408 -16.61 9.14 -17.36
CA LYS A 408 -16.16 8.54 -16.10
C LYS A 408 -16.04 9.64 -15.04
N TYR A 409 -16.75 9.46 -13.95
CA TYR A 409 -16.70 10.36 -12.79
C TYR A 409 -16.10 9.62 -11.61
N GLN A 410 -15.20 10.27 -10.89
CA GLN A 410 -14.50 9.69 -9.76
C GLN A 410 -14.50 10.63 -8.58
N LEU A 411 -14.78 10.07 -7.40
CA LEU A 411 -14.60 10.70 -6.10
C LEU A 411 -13.62 9.82 -5.32
N LYS A 412 -12.47 10.39 -4.96
CA LYS A 412 -11.39 9.67 -4.27
C LYS A 412 -10.87 10.48 -3.09
#